data_b9551377358d1d477b6d75af4933efe3
#
_entry.id   b9551377358d1d477b6d75af4933efe3
#
_cell.length_a   1.000
_cell.length_b   1.000
_cell.length_c   1.000
_cell.angle_alpha   90.00
_cell.angle_beta   90.00
_cell.angle_gamma   90.00
#
_symmetry.space_group_name_H-M   'P 1'
#
loop_
_entity.id
_entity.type
_entity.pdbx_description
1 polymer ?
#
loop_
_entity_poly.entity_id
_entity_poly.type
_entity_poly.pdbx_seq_one_letter_code
_entity_poly.pdbx_strand_id
1 'polypeptide(L)'
;LCGLQKNSSGTVLWAGKPMSRRLRRKKAYMVMQDVGHQLFTDSVAAECALGIKAPNKDEIDRTLEKVDLLAYKERHPLSLSGGQMQRLAVVVSDICGKELLVFDEPTSGLDLKSMEEVGTLTRSLATQGKVLLIITHDIEFMMRICTRILFIRDGEIAEDLSGGQKEKIVRLLRGEE
;
A
#
# COMPACT_ATOMS: atom_id res chain seq x y z
N LEU A 1 -8.93 -9.09 -4.76
CA LEU A 1 -8.01 -9.76 -3.83
C LEU A 1 -8.36 -9.48 -2.37
N CYS A 2 -8.56 -8.24 -1.94
CA CYS A 2 -8.89 -7.86 -0.56
C CYS A 2 -10.22 -8.41 -0.04
N GLY A 3 -11.06 -9.02 -0.89
CA GLY A 3 -12.36 -9.54 -0.49
C GLY A 3 -13.46 -8.49 -0.31
N LEU A 4 -13.26 -7.28 -0.82
CA LEU A 4 -14.27 -6.22 -0.83
C LEU A 4 -15.42 -6.58 -1.77
N GLN A 5 -15.10 -7.13 -2.92
CA GLN A 5 -16.08 -7.63 -3.88
C GLN A 5 -16.12 -9.16 -3.91
N LYS A 6 -17.25 -9.72 -4.30
CA LYS A 6 -17.39 -11.14 -4.59
C LYS A 6 -16.82 -11.39 -6.00
N ASN A 7 -15.90 -12.36 -6.14
CA ASN A 7 -15.42 -12.76 -7.45
C ASN A 7 -16.55 -13.46 -8.22
N SER A 8 -16.61 -13.24 -9.52
CA SER A 8 -17.58 -13.90 -10.42
C SER A 8 -17.19 -15.34 -10.68
N SER A 9 -15.89 -15.63 -10.78
CA SER A 9 -15.33 -16.97 -11.02
C SER A 9 -13.92 -17.09 -10.41
N GLY A 10 -13.34 -18.26 -10.47
CA GLY A 10 -11.99 -18.55 -10.02
C GLY A 10 -11.82 -18.64 -8.49
N THR A 11 -10.63 -19.04 -8.08
CA THR A 11 -10.27 -19.24 -6.68
C THR A 11 -9.01 -18.45 -6.35
N VAL A 12 -9.04 -17.74 -5.23
CA VAL A 12 -7.85 -17.07 -4.68
C VAL A 12 -7.17 -18.05 -3.72
N LEU A 13 -5.90 -18.32 -3.94
CA LEU A 13 -5.06 -19.17 -3.10
C LEU A 13 -4.09 -18.33 -2.28
N TRP A 14 -3.83 -18.76 -1.04
CA TRP A 14 -2.76 -18.25 -0.18
C TRP A 14 -1.91 -19.41 0.30
N ALA A 15 -0.63 -19.40 -0.04
CA ALA A 15 0.26 -20.54 0.21
C ALA A 15 -0.36 -21.88 -0.24
N GLY A 16 -0.95 -21.91 -1.45
CA GLY A 16 -1.59 -23.09 -2.04
C GLY A 16 -2.98 -23.45 -1.48
N LYS A 17 -3.48 -22.75 -0.47
CA LYS A 17 -4.79 -23.05 0.14
C LYS A 17 -5.87 -22.05 -0.29
N PRO A 18 -7.10 -22.53 -0.64
CA PRO A 18 -8.20 -21.64 -1.00
C PRO A 18 -8.56 -20.66 0.12
N MET A 19 -8.74 -19.41 -0.24
CA MET A 19 -9.14 -18.35 0.67
C MET A 19 -10.59 -17.93 0.46
N SER A 20 -11.39 -18.02 1.52
CA SER A 20 -12.73 -17.42 1.53
C SER A 20 -12.66 -15.90 1.50
N ARG A 21 -13.74 -15.25 1.05
CA ARG A 21 -13.87 -13.78 1.09
C ARG A 21 -13.63 -13.20 2.49
N ARG A 22 -14.15 -13.86 3.53
CA ARG A 22 -13.95 -13.44 4.93
C ARG A 22 -12.49 -13.50 5.35
N LEU A 23 -11.78 -14.57 4.95
CA LEU A 23 -10.35 -14.73 5.28
C LEU A 23 -9.50 -13.69 4.55
N ARG A 24 -9.80 -13.39 3.29
CA ARG A 24 -9.12 -12.32 2.53
C ARG A 24 -9.22 -10.98 3.24
N ARG A 25 -10.41 -10.57 3.70
CA ARG A 25 -10.60 -9.33 4.49
C ARG A 25 -9.84 -9.33 5.81
N LYS A 26 -9.62 -10.49 6.42
CA LYS A 26 -8.79 -10.58 7.65
C LYS A 26 -7.30 -10.39 7.35
N LYS A 27 -6.81 -10.91 6.23
CA LYS A 27 -5.39 -10.90 5.87
C LYS A 27 -4.95 -9.68 5.07
N ALA A 28 -5.87 -8.99 4.41
CA ALA A 28 -5.56 -7.86 3.56
C ALA A 28 -5.91 -6.52 4.21
N TYR A 29 -5.10 -5.51 3.86
CA TYR A 29 -5.40 -4.09 4.04
C TYR A 29 -5.21 -3.39 2.70
N MET A 30 -6.04 -2.39 2.41
CA MET A 30 -5.95 -1.61 1.18
C MET A 30 -5.76 -0.14 1.54
N VAL A 31 -4.74 0.47 0.99
CA VAL A 31 -4.54 1.92 0.96
C VAL A 31 -5.15 2.42 -0.34
N MET A 32 -6.13 3.29 -0.23
CA MET A 32 -6.88 3.83 -1.37
C MET A 32 -6.11 4.96 -2.03
N GLN A 33 -6.38 5.24 -3.30
CA GLN A 33 -5.81 6.35 -4.05
C GLN A 33 -6.07 7.69 -3.36
N ASP A 34 -7.30 7.94 -2.91
CA ASP A 34 -7.64 9.08 -2.07
C ASP A 34 -7.66 8.66 -0.59
N VAL A 35 -6.52 8.82 0.06
CA VAL A 35 -6.35 8.47 1.48
C VAL A 35 -7.20 9.35 2.41
N GLY A 36 -7.61 10.55 1.97
CA GLY A 36 -8.48 11.41 2.74
C GLY A 36 -9.85 10.78 3.03
N HIS A 37 -10.34 9.91 2.15
CA HIS A 37 -11.57 9.15 2.36
C HIS A 37 -11.41 7.94 3.29
N GLN A 38 -10.18 7.60 3.67
CA GLN A 38 -9.87 6.46 4.49
C GLN A 38 -9.49 6.85 5.93
N LEU A 39 -9.04 8.08 6.13
CA LEU A 39 -8.60 8.63 7.41
C LEU A 39 -9.74 9.45 8.03
N PHE A 40 -10.32 9.00 9.13
CA PHE A 40 -11.55 9.58 9.67
C PHE A 40 -11.63 9.67 11.19
N THR A 41 -10.56 9.29 11.91
CA THR A 41 -10.52 9.42 13.37
C THR A 41 -10.15 10.83 13.82
N ASP A 42 -10.29 11.11 15.12
CA ASP A 42 -10.06 12.43 15.70
C ASP A 42 -8.57 12.82 15.75
N SER A 43 -7.66 11.84 15.67
CA SER A 43 -6.21 12.11 15.71
C SER A 43 -5.40 11.06 14.92
N VAL A 44 -4.19 11.44 14.50
CA VAL A 44 -3.21 10.56 13.87
C VAL A 44 -2.93 9.34 14.75
N ALA A 45 -2.78 9.51 16.06
CA ALA A 45 -2.56 8.39 16.97
C ALA A 45 -3.79 7.46 17.05
N ALA A 46 -5.00 8.02 17.06
CA ALA A 46 -6.23 7.23 17.03
C ALA A 46 -6.39 6.45 15.72
N GLU A 47 -5.97 7.04 14.58
CA GLU A 47 -5.98 6.36 13.30
C GLU A 47 -5.06 5.14 13.30
N CYS A 48 -3.84 5.27 13.86
CA CYS A 48 -2.91 4.16 14.02
C CYS A 48 -3.44 3.05 14.94
N ALA A 49 -4.25 3.39 15.92
CA ALA A 49 -4.83 2.44 16.89
C ALA A 49 -6.12 1.77 16.39
N LEU A 50 -6.68 2.24 15.28
CA LEU A 50 -8.00 1.82 14.81
C LEU A 50 -8.05 0.31 14.50
N GLY A 51 -9.03 -0.38 15.09
CA GLY A 51 -9.24 -1.81 14.86
C GLY A 51 -8.25 -2.74 15.59
N ILE A 52 -7.35 -2.20 16.39
CA ILE A 52 -6.40 -2.97 17.22
C ILE A 52 -6.97 -3.14 18.63
N LYS A 53 -7.07 -4.38 19.11
CA LYS A 53 -7.66 -4.68 20.42
C LYS A 53 -6.89 -4.10 21.61
N ALA A 54 -5.55 -4.07 21.52
CA ALA A 54 -4.65 -3.54 22.53
C ALA A 54 -3.51 -2.79 21.84
N PRO A 55 -3.74 -1.53 21.40
CA PRO A 55 -2.72 -0.77 20.71
C PRO A 55 -1.56 -0.44 21.65
N ASN A 56 -0.34 -0.70 21.20
CA ASN A 56 0.88 -0.33 21.91
C ASN A 56 1.26 1.11 21.55
N LYS A 57 1.08 2.03 22.50
CA LYS A 57 1.36 3.46 22.28
C LYS A 57 2.82 3.72 21.94
N ASP A 58 3.76 3.04 22.59
CA ASP A 58 5.20 3.22 22.35
C ASP A 58 5.60 2.73 20.94
N GLU A 59 4.92 1.70 20.43
CA GLU A 59 5.12 1.21 19.07
C GLU A 59 4.56 2.19 18.04
N ILE A 60 3.37 2.74 18.29
CA ILE A 60 2.75 3.78 17.46
C ILE A 60 3.67 5.01 17.43
N ASP A 61 4.10 5.51 18.57
CA ASP A 61 4.97 6.70 18.67
C ASP A 61 6.29 6.48 17.91
N ARG A 62 6.95 5.34 18.11
CA ARG A 62 8.18 4.96 17.37
C ARG A 62 7.95 4.85 15.87
N THR A 63 6.79 4.36 15.44
CA THR A 63 6.50 4.22 14.01
C THR A 63 6.20 5.58 13.38
N LEU A 64 5.48 6.45 14.09
CA LEU A 64 5.23 7.84 13.66
C LEU A 64 6.53 8.67 13.61
N GLU A 65 7.46 8.43 14.54
CA GLU A 65 8.76 9.09 14.54
C GLU A 65 9.57 8.77 13.28
N LYS A 66 9.59 7.51 12.84
CA LYS A 66 10.30 7.07 11.63
C LYS A 66 9.82 7.73 10.34
N VAL A 67 8.64 8.33 10.36
CA VAL A 67 8.01 8.95 9.20
C VAL A 67 7.76 10.46 9.39
N ASP A 68 8.40 11.05 10.38
CA ASP A 68 8.27 12.47 10.74
C ASP A 68 6.83 12.93 11.02
N LEU A 69 6.01 12.05 11.61
CA LEU A 69 4.62 12.33 11.96
C LEU A 69 4.36 12.40 13.47
N LEU A 70 5.35 12.09 14.33
CA LEU A 70 5.15 12.09 15.78
C LEU A 70 4.69 13.44 16.33
N ALA A 71 5.23 14.56 15.80
CA ALA A 71 4.82 15.90 16.19
C ALA A 71 3.36 16.25 15.84
N TYR A 72 2.74 15.46 14.98
CA TYR A 72 1.35 15.63 14.53
C TYR A 72 0.38 14.62 15.16
N LYS A 73 0.82 13.79 16.10
CA LYS A 73 0.06 12.64 16.60
C LYS A 73 -1.32 12.99 17.17
N GLU A 74 -1.46 14.17 17.75
CA GLU A 74 -2.71 14.68 18.33
C GLU A 74 -3.56 15.50 17.32
N ARG A 75 -3.05 15.70 16.09
CA ARG A 75 -3.80 16.43 15.05
C ARG A 75 -4.78 15.53 14.35
N HIS A 76 -5.87 16.12 13.87
CA HIS A 76 -6.80 15.44 12.99
C HIS A 76 -6.10 15.04 11.67
N PRO A 77 -6.24 13.79 11.17
CA PRO A 77 -5.55 13.32 9.98
C PRO A 77 -5.74 14.21 8.74
N LEU A 78 -6.94 14.74 8.53
CA LEU A 78 -7.23 15.63 7.40
C LEU A 78 -6.59 17.02 7.50
N SER A 79 -5.93 17.37 8.61
CA SER A 79 -5.13 18.60 8.72
C SER A 79 -3.69 18.42 8.23
N LEU A 80 -3.31 17.22 7.84
CA LEU A 80 -2.00 16.90 7.28
C LEU A 80 -1.92 17.30 5.81
N SER A 81 -0.69 17.50 5.30
CA SER A 81 -0.47 17.62 3.86
C SER A 81 -0.73 16.28 3.14
N GLY A 82 -0.91 16.31 1.81
CA GLY A 82 -1.13 15.09 1.02
C GLY A 82 -0.05 14.03 1.25
N GLY A 83 1.22 14.39 1.19
CA GLY A 83 2.33 13.47 1.47
C GLY A 83 2.35 12.95 2.91
N GLN A 84 1.98 13.79 3.89
CA GLN A 84 1.84 13.34 5.28
C GLN A 84 0.68 12.37 5.46
N MET A 85 -0.47 12.61 4.84
CA MET A 85 -1.61 11.68 4.84
C MET A 85 -1.24 10.35 4.20
N GLN A 86 -0.51 10.39 3.09
CA GLN A 86 -0.07 9.16 2.41
C GLN A 86 0.90 8.35 3.29
N ARG A 87 1.89 8.99 3.93
CA ARG A 87 2.77 8.31 4.89
C ARG A 87 2.00 7.74 6.07
N LEU A 88 1.01 8.48 6.58
CA LEU A 88 0.15 7.97 7.64
C LEU A 88 -0.60 6.71 7.21
N ALA A 89 -1.19 6.69 6.01
CA ALA A 89 -1.91 5.52 5.51
C ALA A 89 -0.99 4.29 5.37
N VAL A 90 0.28 4.48 4.95
CA VAL A 90 1.29 3.41 4.91
C VAL A 90 1.61 2.93 6.33
N VAL A 91 1.79 3.84 7.29
CA VAL A 91 2.02 3.49 8.70
C VAL A 91 0.85 2.70 9.29
N VAL A 92 -0.39 3.13 9.06
CA VAL A 92 -1.59 2.40 9.49
C VAL A 92 -1.61 0.99 8.88
N SER A 93 -1.23 0.85 7.61
CA SER A 93 -1.13 -0.46 6.94
C SER A 93 -0.07 -1.37 7.57
N ASP A 94 0.99 -0.80 8.12
CA ASP A 94 2.02 -1.56 8.85
C ASP A 94 1.52 -2.05 10.22
N ILE A 95 1.03 -1.11 11.03
CA ILE A 95 0.58 -1.36 12.40
C ILE A 95 -0.62 -2.31 12.46
N CYS A 96 -1.50 -2.31 11.45
CA CYS A 96 -2.66 -3.20 11.40
C CYS A 96 -2.32 -4.69 11.32
N GLY A 97 -1.05 -5.07 11.17
CA GLY A 97 -0.55 -6.45 11.22
C GLY A 97 -1.07 -7.37 10.12
N LYS A 98 -1.47 -6.81 8.96
CA LYS A 98 -1.95 -7.61 7.82
C LYS A 98 -0.79 -8.17 7.00
N GLU A 99 -1.04 -9.33 6.39
CA GLU A 99 -0.05 -10.04 5.58
C GLU A 99 -0.04 -9.61 4.11
N LEU A 100 -1.20 -9.16 3.58
CA LEU A 100 -1.36 -8.63 2.23
C LEU A 100 -1.71 -7.16 2.30
N LEU A 101 -0.86 -6.32 1.73
CA LEU A 101 -1.10 -4.89 1.61
C LEU A 101 -1.32 -4.55 0.13
N VAL A 102 -2.40 -3.86 -0.16
CA VAL A 102 -2.72 -3.39 -1.50
C VAL A 102 -2.67 -1.87 -1.51
N PHE A 103 -1.86 -1.30 -2.36
CA PHE A 103 -1.72 0.14 -2.55
C PHE A 103 -2.27 0.52 -3.91
N ASP A 104 -3.24 1.43 -3.91
CA ASP A 104 -3.85 1.95 -5.13
C ASP A 104 -3.34 3.37 -5.38
N GLU A 105 -2.49 3.53 -6.41
CA GLU A 105 -1.83 4.79 -6.80
C GLU A 105 -1.18 5.54 -5.61
N PRO A 106 -0.26 4.90 -4.86
CA PRO A 106 0.24 5.46 -3.59
C PRO A 106 1.09 6.72 -3.74
N THR A 107 1.48 7.08 -4.96
CA THR A 107 2.31 8.27 -5.26
C THR A 107 1.55 9.37 -5.99
N SER A 108 0.27 9.16 -6.28
CA SER A 108 -0.54 10.11 -7.04
C SER A 108 -0.61 11.48 -6.34
N GLY A 109 -0.25 12.55 -7.07
CA GLY A 109 -0.28 13.92 -6.57
C GLY A 109 0.80 14.27 -5.55
N LEU A 110 1.81 13.41 -5.35
CA LEU A 110 2.94 13.68 -4.48
C LEU A 110 4.08 14.37 -5.22
N ASP A 111 4.83 15.22 -4.51
CA ASP A 111 6.12 15.69 -4.96
C ASP A 111 7.18 14.57 -4.88
N LEU A 112 8.32 14.78 -5.54
CA LEU A 112 9.38 13.77 -5.63
C LEU A 112 9.88 13.32 -4.25
N LYS A 113 10.02 14.23 -3.30
CA LYS A 113 10.48 13.92 -1.94
C LYS A 113 9.49 13.00 -1.22
N SER A 114 8.20 13.36 -1.24
CA SER A 114 7.13 12.56 -0.62
C SER A 114 7.00 11.19 -1.27
N MET A 115 7.17 11.10 -2.60
CA MET A 115 7.20 9.83 -3.34
C MET A 115 8.36 8.94 -2.88
N GLU A 116 9.56 9.48 -2.71
CA GLU A 116 10.72 8.73 -2.22
C GLU A 116 10.53 8.23 -0.78
N GLU A 117 9.94 9.05 0.08
CA GLU A 117 9.61 8.68 1.46
C GLU A 117 8.58 7.53 1.49
N VAL A 118 7.50 7.64 0.75
CA VAL A 118 6.48 6.56 0.61
C VAL A 118 7.11 5.29 0.02
N GLY A 119 7.98 5.42 -0.98
CA GLY A 119 8.68 4.29 -1.59
C GLY A 119 9.59 3.56 -0.60
N THR A 120 10.33 4.30 0.21
CA THR A 120 11.21 3.74 1.25
C THR A 120 10.41 2.97 2.31
N LEU A 121 9.29 3.55 2.77
CA LEU A 121 8.38 2.90 3.70
C LEU A 121 7.80 1.61 3.09
N THR A 122 7.27 1.70 1.88
CA THR A 122 6.69 0.55 1.16
C THR A 122 7.70 -0.58 1.02
N ARG A 123 8.95 -0.28 0.66
CA ARG A 123 10.03 -1.28 0.58
C ARG A 123 10.32 -1.93 1.94
N SER A 124 10.30 -1.16 3.03
CA SER A 124 10.53 -1.69 4.37
C SER A 124 9.48 -2.73 4.77
N LEU A 125 8.22 -2.56 4.33
CA LEU A 125 7.17 -3.53 4.57
C LEU A 125 7.42 -4.88 3.86
N ALA A 126 7.96 -4.84 2.64
CA ALA A 126 8.33 -6.04 1.91
C ALA A 126 9.43 -6.84 2.63
N THR A 127 10.41 -6.16 3.24
CA THR A 127 11.49 -6.81 4.00
C THR A 127 11.00 -7.47 5.30
N GLN A 128 9.82 -7.11 5.78
CA GLN A 128 9.14 -7.73 6.93
C GLN A 128 8.34 -8.99 6.54
N GLY A 129 8.45 -9.46 5.31
CA GLY A 129 7.75 -10.66 4.81
C GLY A 129 6.28 -10.42 4.44
N LYS A 130 5.84 -9.17 4.33
CA LYS A 130 4.50 -8.84 3.84
C LYS A 130 4.44 -8.94 2.32
N VAL A 131 3.31 -9.36 1.80
CA VAL A 131 3.03 -9.35 0.36
C VAL A 131 2.46 -7.99 -0.02
N LEU A 132 3.12 -7.29 -0.94
CA LEU A 132 2.69 -5.99 -1.43
C LEU A 132 2.16 -6.14 -2.85
N LEU A 133 0.95 -5.64 -3.10
CA LEU A 133 0.39 -5.45 -4.43
C LEU A 133 0.19 -3.96 -4.65
N ILE A 134 0.88 -3.42 -5.64
CA ILE A 134 0.85 -2.00 -5.95
C ILE A 134 0.20 -1.83 -7.32
N ILE A 135 -0.83 -1.01 -7.39
CA ILE A 135 -1.46 -0.57 -8.62
C ILE A 135 -0.92 0.82 -8.90
N THR A 136 -0.23 1.01 -10.01
CA THR A 136 0.33 2.32 -10.36
C THR A 136 0.67 2.41 -11.84
N HIS A 137 0.69 3.62 -12.36
CA HIS A 137 1.21 3.99 -13.67
C HIS A 137 2.54 4.77 -13.55
N ASP A 138 3.03 4.99 -12.34
CA ASP A 138 4.30 5.67 -12.09
C ASP A 138 5.48 4.72 -12.35
N ILE A 139 6.14 4.93 -13.48
CA ILE A 139 7.26 4.10 -13.93
C ILE A 139 8.43 4.18 -12.96
N GLU A 140 8.75 5.37 -12.46
CA GLU A 140 9.89 5.57 -11.58
C GLU A 140 9.69 4.86 -10.24
N PHE A 141 8.52 5.01 -9.65
CA PHE A 141 8.14 4.30 -8.42
C PHE A 141 8.16 2.78 -8.64
N MET A 142 7.55 2.30 -9.71
CA MET A 142 7.48 0.89 -10.06
C MET A 142 8.88 0.26 -10.20
N MET A 143 9.77 0.94 -10.92
CA MET A 143 11.15 0.46 -11.17
C MET A 143 12.02 0.44 -9.90
N ARG A 144 11.71 1.27 -8.93
CA ARG A 144 12.44 1.34 -7.66
C ARG A 144 11.95 0.31 -6.63
N ILE A 145 10.66 -0.02 -6.64
CA ILE A 145 10.02 -0.76 -5.55
C ILE A 145 9.63 -2.18 -5.95
N CYS A 146 9.12 -2.37 -7.18
CA CYS A 146 8.52 -3.63 -7.58
C CYS A 146 9.58 -4.67 -7.99
N THR A 147 9.43 -5.89 -7.49
CA THR A 147 10.25 -7.05 -7.87
C THR A 147 9.63 -7.85 -9.03
N ARG A 148 8.32 -7.71 -9.23
CA ARG A 148 7.54 -8.35 -10.30
C ARG A 148 6.47 -7.37 -10.76
N ILE A 149 6.22 -7.32 -12.06
CA ILE A 149 5.27 -6.38 -12.68
C ILE A 149 4.34 -7.18 -13.56
N LEU A 150 3.04 -7.03 -13.31
CA LEU A 150 1.97 -7.59 -14.13
C LEU A 150 1.38 -6.47 -14.98
N PHE A 151 1.53 -6.57 -16.27
CA PHE A 151 0.93 -5.63 -17.22
C PHE A 151 -0.47 -6.10 -17.57
N ILE A 152 -1.48 -5.28 -17.28
CA ILE A 152 -2.89 -5.61 -17.53
C ILE A 152 -3.37 -4.82 -18.75
N ARG A 153 -3.94 -5.52 -19.73
CA ARG A 153 -4.56 -4.94 -20.92
C ARG A 153 -5.91 -5.64 -21.12
N ASP A 154 -6.95 -4.88 -21.38
CA ASP A 154 -8.31 -5.38 -21.63
C ASP A 154 -8.86 -6.35 -20.58
N GLY A 155 -8.43 -6.17 -19.32
CA GLY A 155 -8.85 -6.99 -18.19
C GLY A 155 -8.10 -8.31 -18.02
N GLU A 156 -7.08 -8.58 -18.85
CA GLU A 156 -6.24 -9.76 -18.79
C GLU A 156 -4.79 -9.41 -18.46
N ILE A 157 -4.05 -10.37 -17.92
CA ILE A 157 -2.59 -10.24 -17.74
C ILE A 157 -1.93 -10.45 -19.10
N ALA A 158 -1.53 -9.36 -19.75
CA ALA A 158 -0.85 -9.41 -21.03
C ALA A 158 0.63 -9.78 -20.86
N GLU A 159 1.28 -9.33 -19.80
CA GLU A 159 2.68 -9.62 -19.52
C GLU A 159 2.93 -9.82 -18.03
N ASP A 160 3.88 -10.69 -17.72
CA ASP A 160 4.35 -11.00 -16.36
C ASP A 160 5.88 -10.90 -16.35
N LEU A 161 6.40 -9.83 -15.79
CA LEU A 161 7.79 -9.44 -15.93
C LEU A 161 8.48 -9.40 -14.56
N SER A 162 9.71 -9.89 -14.50
CA SER A 162 10.58 -9.64 -13.33
C SER A 162 11.12 -8.21 -13.35
N GLY A 163 11.39 -7.62 -12.19
CA GLY A 163 11.96 -6.27 -12.07
C GLY A 163 13.31 -6.08 -12.78
N GLY A 164 13.99 -7.16 -13.17
CA GLY A 164 15.22 -7.10 -13.97
C GLY A 164 15.01 -6.77 -15.46
N GLN A 165 13.78 -6.89 -15.97
CA GLN A 165 13.46 -6.66 -17.39
C GLN A 165 13.08 -5.19 -17.68
N LYS A 166 13.89 -4.25 -17.18
CA LYS A 166 13.61 -2.80 -17.20
C LYS A 166 13.30 -2.24 -18.58
N GLU A 167 14.08 -2.60 -19.58
CA GLU A 167 13.89 -2.09 -20.95
C GLU A 167 12.54 -2.52 -21.55
N LYS A 168 12.14 -3.78 -21.32
CA LYS A 168 10.84 -4.28 -21.79
C LYS A 168 9.69 -3.59 -21.09
N ILE A 169 9.81 -3.35 -19.79
CA ILE A 169 8.81 -2.63 -18.99
C ILE A 169 8.60 -1.21 -19.54
N VAL A 170 9.69 -0.48 -19.79
CA VAL A 170 9.63 0.89 -20.31
C VAL A 170 8.99 0.93 -21.69
N ARG A 171 9.33 0.01 -22.62
CA ARG A 171 8.71 -0.09 -23.94
C ARG A 171 7.20 -0.30 -23.85
N LEU A 172 6.77 -1.30 -23.07
CA LEU A 172 5.35 -1.62 -22.90
C LEU A 172 4.54 -0.43 -22.37
N LEU A 173 5.09 0.31 -21.40
CA LEU A 173 4.43 1.47 -20.80
C LEU A 173 4.39 2.68 -21.77
N ARG A 174 5.31 2.75 -22.75
CA ARG A 174 5.30 3.75 -23.82
C ARG A 174 4.43 3.36 -25.00
N GLY A 175 3.85 2.15 -25.00
CA GLY A 175 3.11 1.62 -26.15
C GLY A 175 4.01 1.26 -27.35
N GLU A 176 5.30 1.05 -27.11
CA GLU A 176 6.26 0.60 -28.11
C GLU A 176 6.23 -0.94 -28.14
N GLU A 177 5.72 -1.53 -29.22
CA GLU A 177 5.74 -2.99 -29.46
C GLU A 177 7.13 -3.54 -29.77
#